data_2b58987b8cd0110f1eefe7d19476919a
#
_entry.id   2b58987b8cd0110f1eefe7d19476919a
#
_cell.length_a   1.000
_cell.length_b   1.000
_cell.length_c   1.000
_cell.angle_alpha   90.00
_cell.angle_beta   90.00
_cell.angle_gamma   90.00
#
_symmetry.space_group_name_H-M   'P 1'
#
loop_
_entity.id
_entity.type
_entity.pdbx_description
1 polymer ?
#
loop_
_entity_poly.entity_id
_entity_poly.type
_entity_poly.pdbx_seq_one_letter_code
_entity_poly.pdbx_strand_id
1 'polypeptide(L)'
;MQVKDFYPFEPPDATGLSLIPLRVRYKLDCAGVRLRLLQWQAMTPEEKAQLLRLPVETPSDQNAYRVVLSQMVGRQGEPLLADASGTDEQEWRNADVWPAVVIRQCDLQGLPLPPVFRWQMLAEPDRHALFVLARSNHSQAEFVAAMAIFCGD
;
A
#
# COMPACT_ATOMS: atom_id res chain seq x y z
N MET A 1 17.09 -1.11 -6.85
CA MET A 1 15.96 -1.78 -6.19
C MET A 1 15.57 -3.02 -6.95
N GLN A 2 15.08 -4.00 -6.24
CA GLN A 2 14.75 -5.29 -6.84
C GLN A 2 13.31 -5.26 -7.36
N VAL A 3 13.05 -6.07 -8.40
CA VAL A 3 11.72 -6.16 -9.01
C VAL A 3 10.65 -6.53 -7.97
N LYS A 4 11.00 -7.34 -6.95
CA LYS A 4 10.07 -7.75 -5.89
C LYS A 4 9.59 -6.60 -5.00
N ASP A 5 10.22 -5.43 -5.07
CA ASP A 5 9.78 -4.25 -4.30
C ASP A 5 8.55 -3.58 -4.91
N PHE A 6 8.17 -3.99 -6.11
CA PHE A 6 7.07 -3.42 -6.85
C PHE A 6 6.17 -4.53 -7.39
N TYR A 7 4.90 -4.20 -7.54
CA TYR A 7 3.97 -5.12 -8.20
C TYR A 7 4.02 -4.92 -9.72
N PRO A 8 3.77 -5.99 -10.51
CA PRO A 8 3.82 -5.87 -11.98
C PRO A 8 2.80 -4.88 -12.54
N PHE A 9 1.71 -4.64 -11.84
CA PHE A 9 0.65 -3.74 -12.29
C PHE A 9 0.88 -2.28 -11.87
N GLU A 10 1.93 -1.99 -11.11
CA GLU A 10 2.20 -0.61 -10.71
C GLU A 10 2.66 0.21 -11.91
N PRO A 11 2.25 1.50 -12.00
CA PRO A 11 2.64 2.34 -13.12
C PRO A 11 4.15 2.65 -13.09
N PRO A 12 4.73 3.02 -14.26
CA PRO A 12 6.17 3.35 -14.30
C PRO A 12 6.59 4.45 -13.32
N ASP A 13 5.71 5.38 -13.00
CA ASP A 13 6.01 6.45 -12.05
C ASP A 13 6.26 5.93 -10.64
N ALA A 14 5.59 4.83 -10.24
CA ALA A 14 5.83 4.20 -8.96
C ALA A 14 7.17 3.46 -8.96
N THR A 15 7.48 2.71 -10.02
CA THR A 15 8.75 1.99 -10.12
C THR A 15 9.93 2.95 -10.28
N GLY A 16 9.68 4.12 -10.90
CA GLY A 16 10.66 5.20 -10.98
C GLY A 16 10.74 6.06 -9.73
N LEU A 17 9.93 5.74 -8.70
CA LEU A 17 9.91 6.41 -7.40
C LEU A 17 9.40 7.85 -7.44
N SER A 18 8.68 8.24 -8.50
CA SER A 18 7.98 9.54 -8.53
C SER A 18 6.69 9.50 -7.71
N LEU A 19 6.07 8.32 -7.59
CA LEU A 19 4.92 8.07 -6.75
C LEU A 19 5.31 7.15 -5.61
N ILE A 20 4.52 7.17 -4.52
CA ILE A 20 4.77 6.28 -3.39
C ILE A 20 4.35 4.86 -3.80
N PRO A 21 5.28 3.90 -3.78
CA PRO A 21 4.94 2.52 -4.13
C PRO A 21 3.93 1.91 -3.17
N LEU A 22 3.13 0.96 -3.65
CA LEU A 22 2.12 0.30 -2.82
C LEU A 22 2.72 -0.38 -1.58
N ARG A 23 3.90 -0.95 -1.69
CA ARG A 23 4.56 -1.59 -0.55
C ARG A 23 4.96 -0.58 0.53
N VAL A 24 5.35 0.63 0.14
CA VAL A 24 5.60 1.71 1.11
C VAL A 24 4.28 2.17 1.73
N ARG A 25 3.22 2.31 0.94
CA ARG A 25 1.90 2.69 1.45
C ARG A 25 1.40 1.68 2.49
N TYR A 26 1.62 0.39 2.24
CA TYR A 26 1.30 -0.66 3.21
C TYR A 26 2.06 -0.44 4.53
N LYS A 27 3.36 -0.18 4.44
CA LYS A 27 4.20 0.03 5.63
C LYS A 27 3.79 1.27 6.40
N LEU A 28 3.43 2.35 5.70
CA LEU A 28 2.92 3.56 6.34
C LEU A 28 1.63 3.28 7.13
N ASP A 29 0.71 2.53 6.53
CA ASP A 29 -0.53 2.17 7.19
C ASP A 29 -0.28 1.28 8.41
N CYS A 30 0.64 0.32 8.31
CA CYS A 30 1.02 -0.52 9.46
C CYS A 30 1.64 0.30 10.59
N ALA A 31 2.44 1.31 10.25
CA ALA A 31 3.09 2.18 11.23
C ALA A 31 2.17 3.28 11.75
N GLY A 32 0.99 3.47 11.15
CA GLY A 32 0.03 4.48 11.59
C GLY A 32 0.45 5.90 11.30
N VAL A 33 1.16 6.13 10.21
CA VAL A 33 1.67 7.45 9.82
C VAL A 33 1.30 7.76 8.38
N ARG A 34 1.33 9.06 8.05
CA ARG A 34 1.04 9.56 6.70
C ARG A 34 2.28 10.19 6.11
N LEU A 35 2.46 9.99 4.82
CA LEU A 35 3.51 10.63 4.05
C LEU A 35 2.87 11.31 2.84
N ARG A 36 3.14 12.60 2.68
CA ARG A 36 2.65 13.35 1.52
C ARG A 36 3.51 13.03 0.31
N LEU A 37 2.90 13.10 -0.87
CA LEU A 37 3.64 12.87 -2.11
C LEU A 37 4.84 13.80 -2.24
N LEU A 38 4.68 15.08 -1.90
CA LEU A 38 5.79 16.05 -1.98
C LEU A 38 6.92 15.69 -1.00
N GLN A 39 6.58 15.17 0.18
CA GLN A 39 7.60 14.71 1.14
C GLN A 39 8.38 13.54 0.56
N TRP A 40 7.68 12.59 -0.06
CA TRP A 40 8.31 11.45 -0.72
C TRP A 40 9.22 11.90 -1.85
N GLN A 41 8.72 12.79 -2.71
CA GLN A 41 9.49 13.28 -3.85
C GLN A 41 10.75 14.05 -3.44
N ALA A 42 10.72 14.67 -2.26
CA ALA A 42 11.88 15.40 -1.72
C ALA A 42 12.92 14.49 -1.07
N MET A 43 12.62 13.21 -0.91
CA MET A 43 13.56 12.25 -0.33
C MET A 43 14.63 11.85 -1.33
N THR A 44 15.81 11.49 -0.80
CA THR A 44 16.89 10.95 -1.62
C THR A 44 16.54 9.53 -2.08
N PRO A 45 17.16 9.03 -3.17
CA PRO A 45 16.97 7.64 -3.56
C PRO A 45 17.31 6.64 -2.46
N GLU A 46 18.31 6.93 -1.64
CA GLU A 46 18.72 6.08 -0.51
C GLU A 46 17.65 6.04 0.56
N GLU A 47 17.03 7.18 0.87
CA GLU A 47 15.94 7.25 1.82
C GLU A 47 14.72 6.45 1.34
N LYS A 48 14.37 6.60 0.06
CA LYS A 48 13.28 5.84 -0.55
C LYS A 48 13.53 4.33 -0.51
N ALA A 49 14.77 3.92 -0.83
CA ALA A 49 15.15 2.51 -0.78
C ALA A 49 15.07 1.96 0.64
N GLN A 50 15.45 2.75 1.64
CA GLN A 50 15.36 2.35 3.03
C GLN A 50 13.91 2.12 3.45
N LEU A 51 12.99 3.01 3.06
CA LEU A 51 11.57 2.85 3.37
C LEU A 51 10.95 1.63 2.71
N LEU A 52 11.46 1.21 1.56
CA LEU A 52 11.02 -0.02 0.90
C LEU A 52 11.50 -1.27 1.63
N ARG A 53 12.66 -1.22 2.28
CA ARG A 53 13.30 -2.40 2.88
C ARG A 53 12.96 -2.63 4.34
N LEU A 54 12.72 -1.55 5.10
CA LEU A 54 12.47 -1.68 6.54
C LEU A 54 11.23 -2.52 6.81
N PRO A 55 11.30 -3.45 7.78
CA PRO A 55 10.14 -4.27 8.12
C PRO A 55 9.13 -3.50 8.94
N VAL A 56 7.88 -3.98 8.95
CA VAL A 56 6.79 -3.46 9.79
C VAL A 56 5.97 -4.58 10.42
N GLU A 57 6.59 -5.76 10.57
CA GLU A 57 5.87 -6.97 11.00
C GLU A 57 5.53 -6.98 12.49
N THR A 58 6.37 -6.37 13.31
CA THR A 58 6.18 -6.33 14.77
C THR A 58 5.93 -4.89 15.23
N PRO A 59 5.35 -4.69 16.43
CA PRO A 59 5.23 -3.33 16.99
C PRO A 59 6.57 -2.62 17.10
N SER A 60 7.64 -3.34 17.42
CA SER A 60 8.99 -2.77 17.48
C SER A 60 9.45 -2.30 16.10
N ASP A 61 9.22 -3.09 15.06
CA ASP A 61 9.53 -2.72 13.69
C ASP A 61 8.76 -1.47 13.26
N GLN A 62 7.48 -1.43 13.59
CA GLN A 62 6.61 -0.28 13.27
C GLN A 62 7.10 0.99 13.95
N ASN A 63 7.51 0.89 15.22
CA ASN A 63 8.06 2.02 15.94
C ASN A 63 9.37 2.50 15.32
N ALA A 64 10.26 1.58 14.97
CA ALA A 64 11.52 1.91 14.30
C ALA A 64 11.27 2.60 12.95
N TYR A 65 10.28 2.13 12.20
CA TYR A 65 9.89 2.73 10.93
C TYR A 65 9.45 4.18 11.13
N ARG A 66 8.61 4.44 12.15
CA ARG A 66 8.17 5.80 12.49
C ARG A 66 9.34 6.71 12.83
N VAL A 67 10.30 6.20 13.61
CA VAL A 67 11.48 6.99 14.01
C VAL A 67 12.31 7.38 12.78
N VAL A 68 12.58 6.43 11.89
CA VAL A 68 13.34 6.69 10.66
C VAL A 68 12.61 7.70 9.78
N LEU A 69 11.32 7.51 9.59
CA LEU A 69 10.52 8.42 8.76
C LEU A 69 10.46 9.82 9.38
N SER A 70 10.33 9.91 10.70
CA SER A 70 10.33 11.18 11.42
C SER A 70 11.62 11.96 11.17
N GLN A 71 12.76 11.25 11.17
CA GLN A 71 14.05 11.87 10.87
C GLN A 71 14.13 12.37 9.43
N MET A 72 13.60 11.61 8.49
CA MET A 72 13.60 11.99 7.08
C MET A 72 12.76 13.25 6.82
N VAL A 73 11.53 13.29 7.33
CA VAL A 73 10.66 14.47 7.14
C VAL A 73 11.15 15.64 7.98
N GLY A 74 11.77 15.38 9.13
CA GLY A 74 12.39 16.43 9.96
C GLY A 74 13.50 17.18 9.23
N ARG A 75 14.26 16.48 8.39
CA ARG A 75 15.29 17.12 7.57
C ARG A 75 14.71 18.06 6.52
N GLN A 76 13.44 17.86 6.15
CA GLN A 76 12.71 18.74 5.26
C GLN A 76 12.06 19.91 6.00
N GLY A 77 12.21 19.96 7.33
CA GLY A 77 11.59 20.99 8.15
C GLY A 77 10.12 20.76 8.44
N GLU A 78 9.64 19.52 8.28
CA GLU A 78 8.23 19.20 8.46
C GLU A 78 8.02 18.17 9.58
N PRO A 79 6.87 18.21 10.26
CA PRO A 79 6.54 17.20 11.24
C PRO A 79 6.05 15.91 10.58
N LEU A 80 6.23 14.78 11.26
CA LEU A 80 5.60 13.53 10.87
C LEU A 80 4.10 13.60 11.18
N LEU A 81 3.28 13.26 10.19
CA LEU A 81 1.84 13.27 10.34
C LEU A 81 1.34 11.90 10.81
N ALA A 82 0.51 11.91 11.85
CA ALA A 82 -0.18 10.69 12.27
C ALA A 82 -1.30 10.38 11.28
N ASP A 83 -1.57 9.09 11.09
CA ASP A 83 -2.71 8.68 10.30
C ASP A 83 -3.99 8.96 11.09
N ALA A 84 -4.83 9.83 10.55
CA ALA A 84 -6.09 10.20 11.17
C ALA A 84 -7.22 9.22 10.83
N SER A 85 -7.02 8.34 9.85
CA SER A 85 -8.01 7.33 9.52
C SER A 85 -8.09 6.31 10.64
N GLY A 86 -9.30 6.00 11.07
CA GLY A 86 -9.51 5.03 12.14
C GLY A 86 -9.30 3.60 11.67
N THR A 87 -9.54 2.66 12.59
CA THR A 87 -9.41 1.23 12.32
C THR A 87 -10.37 0.75 11.23
N ASP A 88 -11.44 1.50 10.98
CA ASP A 88 -12.44 1.13 9.97
C ASP A 88 -11.87 1.07 8.56
N GLU A 89 -10.77 1.78 8.30
CA GLU A 89 -10.13 1.80 7.00
C GLU A 89 -9.09 0.70 6.83
N GLN A 90 -8.99 -0.23 7.78
CA GLN A 90 -8.06 -1.36 7.69
C GLN A 90 -8.78 -2.67 7.39
N GLU A 91 -9.83 -2.61 6.58
CA GLU A 91 -10.61 -3.78 6.17
C GLU A 91 -9.75 -4.84 5.47
N TRP A 92 -8.64 -4.44 4.90
CA TRP A 92 -7.70 -5.36 4.26
C TRP A 92 -7.04 -6.34 5.25
N ARG A 93 -7.12 -6.06 6.55
CA ARG A 93 -6.61 -6.97 7.59
C ARG A 93 -7.58 -8.11 7.88
N ASN A 94 -8.86 -7.92 7.60
CA ASN A 94 -9.86 -8.96 7.83
C ASN A 94 -9.87 -9.92 6.64
N ALA A 95 -9.34 -11.12 6.86
CA ALA A 95 -9.27 -12.14 5.81
C ALA A 95 -10.59 -12.91 5.62
N ASP A 96 -11.57 -12.70 6.49
CA ASP A 96 -12.79 -13.52 6.48
C ASP A 96 -13.84 -13.03 5.48
N VAL A 97 -13.77 -11.77 5.08
CA VAL A 97 -14.75 -11.20 4.14
C VAL A 97 -14.05 -10.29 3.14
N TRP A 98 -14.60 -10.22 1.92
CA TRP A 98 -14.16 -9.22 0.95
C TRP A 98 -14.55 -7.83 1.45
N PRO A 99 -13.64 -6.85 1.39
CA PRO A 99 -14.01 -5.46 1.67
C PRO A 99 -15.11 -4.98 0.71
N ALA A 100 -16.03 -4.18 1.21
CA ALA A 100 -17.13 -3.66 0.40
C ALA A 100 -16.64 -2.90 -0.83
N VAL A 101 -15.54 -2.16 -0.69
CA VAL A 101 -14.98 -1.38 -1.80
C VAL A 101 -14.46 -2.29 -2.92
N VAL A 102 -13.91 -3.46 -2.58
CA VAL A 102 -13.45 -4.42 -3.59
C VAL A 102 -14.64 -5.04 -4.31
N ILE A 103 -15.68 -5.41 -3.58
CA ILE A 103 -16.92 -5.95 -4.17
C ILE A 103 -17.50 -4.94 -5.16
N ARG A 104 -17.61 -3.69 -4.75
CA ARG A 104 -18.13 -2.61 -5.58
C ARG A 104 -17.30 -2.41 -6.84
N GLN A 105 -15.98 -2.40 -6.70
CA GLN A 105 -15.10 -2.17 -7.83
C GLN A 105 -15.17 -3.32 -8.84
N CYS A 106 -15.24 -4.56 -8.36
CA CYS A 106 -15.45 -5.71 -9.25
C CYS A 106 -16.75 -5.55 -10.05
N ASP A 107 -17.82 -5.14 -9.38
CA ASP A 107 -19.10 -4.91 -10.04
C ASP A 107 -18.99 -3.82 -11.10
N LEU A 108 -18.36 -2.71 -10.77
CA LEU A 108 -18.18 -1.58 -11.70
C LEU A 108 -17.34 -1.97 -12.92
N GLN A 109 -16.36 -2.86 -12.76
CA GLN A 109 -15.48 -3.29 -13.84
C GLN A 109 -16.01 -4.52 -14.58
N GLY A 110 -17.18 -5.03 -14.20
CA GLY A 110 -17.75 -6.22 -14.83
C GLY A 110 -16.97 -7.49 -14.53
N LEU A 111 -16.27 -7.54 -13.39
CA LEU A 111 -15.49 -8.70 -12.99
C LEU A 111 -16.30 -9.57 -12.02
N PRO A 112 -16.29 -10.90 -12.19
CA PRO A 112 -16.89 -11.77 -11.19
C PRO A 112 -16.09 -11.70 -9.90
N LEU A 113 -16.78 -11.63 -8.77
CA LEU A 113 -16.10 -11.66 -7.46
C LEU A 113 -15.66 -13.10 -7.19
N PRO A 114 -14.36 -13.34 -6.96
CA PRO A 114 -13.88 -14.68 -6.65
C PRO A 114 -14.40 -15.17 -5.29
N PRO A 115 -14.35 -16.48 -5.03
CA PRO A 115 -14.69 -16.99 -3.71
C PRO A 115 -13.79 -16.34 -2.63
N VAL A 116 -14.34 -16.20 -1.43
CA VAL A 116 -13.62 -15.50 -0.35
C VAL A 116 -12.31 -16.18 0.04
N PHE A 117 -12.17 -17.49 -0.22
CA PHE A 117 -10.93 -18.18 0.10
C PHE A 117 -9.75 -17.62 -0.71
N ARG A 118 -9.98 -17.05 -1.89
CA ARG A 118 -8.93 -16.39 -2.66
C ARG A 118 -8.38 -15.18 -1.90
N TRP A 119 -9.28 -14.43 -1.27
CA TRP A 119 -8.89 -13.30 -0.41
C TRP A 119 -8.11 -13.79 0.81
N GLN A 120 -8.60 -14.87 1.45
CA GLN A 120 -7.95 -15.44 2.62
C GLN A 120 -6.54 -15.95 2.34
N MET A 121 -6.28 -16.44 1.13
CA MET A 121 -4.97 -16.97 0.75
C MET A 121 -3.94 -15.88 0.44
N LEU A 122 -4.37 -14.64 0.25
CA LEU A 122 -3.44 -13.56 -0.04
C LEU A 122 -2.67 -13.17 1.21
N ALA A 123 -1.40 -12.80 1.02
CA ALA A 123 -0.63 -12.17 2.08
C ALA A 123 -1.23 -10.80 2.41
N GLU A 124 -1.05 -10.34 3.64
CA GLU A 124 -1.61 -9.06 4.09
C GLU A 124 -1.21 -7.89 3.19
N PRO A 125 0.06 -7.75 2.75
CA PRO A 125 0.43 -6.67 1.83
C PRO A 125 -0.34 -6.71 0.50
N ASP A 126 -0.64 -7.92 0.00
CA ASP A 126 -1.38 -8.08 -1.25
C ASP A 126 -2.84 -7.69 -1.08
N ARG A 127 -3.44 -8.04 0.06
CA ARG A 127 -4.81 -7.58 0.39
C ARG A 127 -4.86 -6.06 0.49
N HIS A 128 -3.85 -5.46 1.12
CA HIS A 128 -3.74 -4.00 1.21
C HIS A 128 -3.67 -3.37 -0.18
N ALA A 129 -2.87 -3.94 -1.08
CA ALA A 129 -2.74 -3.42 -2.44
C ALA A 129 -4.09 -3.41 -3.17
N LEU A 130 -4.84 -4.52 -3.12
CA LEU A 130 -6.17 -4.59 -3.73
C LEU A 130 -7.13 -3.56 -3.12
N PHE A 131 -7.10 -3.42 -1.80
CA PHE A 131 -7.96 -2.47 -1.10
C PHE A 131 -7.68 -1.04 -1.52
N VAL A 132 -6.41 -0.65 -1.58
CA VAL A 132 -6.00 0.70 -1.98
C VAL A 132 -6.40 0.98 -3.43
N LEU A 133 -6.15 0.03 -4.33
CA LEU A 133 -6.52 0.19 -5.73
C LEU A 133 -8.03 0.28 -5.92
N ALA A 134 -8.79 -0.49 -5.15
CA ALA A 134 -10.25 -0.46 -5.23
C ALA A 134 -10.83 0.87 -4.76
N ARG A 135 -10.18 1.56 -3.82
CA ARG A 135 -10.60 2.85 -3.31
C ARG A 135 -10.26 4.00 -4.26
N SER A 136 -9.27 3.81 -5.12
CA SER A 136 -8.79 4.88 -5.99
C SER A 136 -9.71 5.07 -7.18
N ASN A 137 -10.02 6.33 -7.51
CA ASN A 137 -10.80 6.67 -8.69
C ASN A 137 -9.95 6.67 -9.98
N HIS A 138 -8.63 6.50 -9.85
CA HIS A 138 -7.68 6.64 -10.96
C HIS A 138 -6.88 5.37 -11.24
N SER A 139 -7.21 4.26 -10.58
CA SER A 139 -6.42 3.04 -10.65
C SER A 139 -7.24 1.83 -11.12
N GLN A 140 -8.25 2.05 -11.96
CA GLN A 140 -9.13 0.98 -12.44
C GLN A 140 -8.35 -0.09 -13.23
N ALA A 141 -7.45 0.34 -14.11
CA ALA A 141 -6.65 -0.59 -14.91
C ALA A 141 -5.72 -1.41 -14.03
N GLU A 142 -5.10 -0.78 -13.05
CA GLU A 142 -4.23 -1.46 -12.09
C GLU A 142 -5.03 -2.43 -11.23
N PHE A 143 -6.24 -2.06 -10.82
CA PHE A 143 -7.12 -2.94 -10.05
C PHE A 143 -7.48 -4.20 -10.85
N VAL A 144 -7.85 -4.05 -12.11
CA VAL A 144 -8.19 -5.19 -12.97
C VAL A 144 -6.97 -6.11 -13.12
N ALA A 145 -5.80 -5.52 -13.38
CA ALA A 145 -4.56 -6.29 -13.50
C ALA A 145 -4.21 -7.01 -12.19
N ALA A 146 -4.37 -6.34 -11.05
CA ALA A 146 -4.10 -6.93 -9.75
C ALA A 146 -5.04 -8.10 -9.45
N MET A 147 -6.33 -7.96 -9.76
CA MET A 147 -7.30 -9.05 -9.58
C MET A 147 -6.91 -10.27 -10.43
N ALA A 148 -6.45 -10.06 -11.66
CA ALA A 148 -6.02 -11.14 -12.53
C ALA A 148 -4.79 -11.86 -11.98
N ILE A 149 -3.85 -11.11 -11.41
CA ILE A 149 -2.61 -11.67 -10.85
C ILE A 149 -2.88 -12.40 -9.53
N PHE A 150 -3.65 -11.79 -8.62
CA PHE A 150 -3.84 -12.33 -7.28
C PHE A 150 -4.93 -13.41 -7.22
N CYS A 151 -5.95 -13.31 -8.04
CA CYS A 151 -7.14 -14.16 -7.95
C CYS A 151 -7.48 -14.87 -9.25
N GLY A 152 -6.72 -14.65 -10.31
CA GLY A 152 -6.91 -15.32 -11.57
C GLY A 152 -6.41 -16.77 -11.53
N ASP A 153 -6.92 -17.56 -12.42
CA ASP A 153 -6.50 -18.96 -12.56
C ASP A 153 -5.16 -19.07 -13.28
#